data_d20b8ac192f2b2ca42442b8a5bfa8587
#
_entry.id   d20b8ac192f2b2ca42442b8a5bfa8587
#
_cell.length_a   1.000
_cell.length_b   1.000
_cell.length_c   1.000
_cell.angle_alpha   90.00
_cell.angle_beta   90.00
_cell.angle_gamma   90.00
#
_symmetry.space_group_name_H-M   'P 1'
#
loop_
_entity.id
_entity.type
_entity.pdbx_description
1 polymer ?
#
loop_
_entity_poly.entity_id
_entity_poly.type
_entity_poly.pdbx_seq_one_letter_code
_entity_poly.pdbx_strand_id
1 'polypeptide(L)'
;CKASELATDRQTALSVQAESRLGLPSAWGCMREISADKDTVSGHWELAGLPNLKGWGHFPPAYPSFPAGLVAGICAEAGLDGILGNKAASGTVIIQELGEEHIATGKPIFYTSADSNLQIAAHQEHFGLERLYELCQIAYRYVQPYNIGRIIARPFIGEKAGSFTRTKFRRDYTAQPFGDTLLDRLKAAGRDVFAIGAINDIYAHRGITEEIHGAGLEELWNLTLGALRTAPDNSLIFTNFEDFDMLW
;
A
#
# COMPACT_ATOMS: atom_id res chain seq x y z
N CYS A 1 -25.90 8.59 8.92
CA CYS A 1 -26.49 9.02 7.64
C CYS A 1 -26.39 7.87 6.66
N LYS A 2 -27.50 7.37 6.12
CA LYS A 2 -27.45 6.24 5.19
C LYS A 2 -27.04 6.77 3.81
N ALA A 3 -25.87 6.38 3.34
CA ALA A 3 -25.31 6.77 2.05
C ALA A 3 -26.22 6.41 0.83
N SER A 4 -27.22 5.55 1.03
CA SER A 4 -28.13 5.12 -0.03
C SER A 4 -29.22 6.15 -0.43
N GLU A 5 -29.46 7.17 0.39
CA GLU A 5 -30.47 8.20 0.10
C GLU A 5 -29.92 9.41 -0.66
N LEU A 6 -28.59 9.54 -0.77
CA LEU A 6 -27.92 10.68 -1.43
C LEU A 6 -27.61 10.43 -2.92
N ALA A 7 -27.89 9.22 -3.44
CA ALA A 7 -27.47 8.81 -4.78
C ALA A 7 -28.43 9.13 -5.92
N THR A 8 -29.57 9.77 -5.68
CA THR A 8 -30.63 9.91 -6.69
C THR A 8 -30.72 11.28 -7.37
N ASP A 9 -29.93 12.27 -7.00
CA ASP A 9 -29.99 13.57 -7.64
C ASP A 9 -28.64 14.03 -8.18
N ARG A 10 -28.42 13.87 -9.49
CA ARG A 10 -27.20 14.28 -10.20
C ARG A 10 -26.95 15.79 -10.26
N GLN A 11 -27.87 16.60 -9.78
CA GLN A 11 -27.78 18.07 -9.85
C GLN A 11 -27.53 18.75 -8.49
N THR A 12 -27.57 18.03 -7.38
CA THR A 12 -27.42 18.62 -6.03
C THR A 12 -26.04 18.39 -5.42
N ALA A 13 -25.01 18.10 -6.21
CA ALA A 13 -23.61 18.13 -5.74
C ALA A 13 -23.08 19.56 -5.59
N LEU A 14 -23.92 20.52 -5.23
CA LEU A 14 -23.54 21.90 -5.00
C LEU A 14 -23.58 22.21 -3.50
N SER A 15 -22.37 22.35 -2.95
CA SER A 15 -22.01 23.12 -1.75
C SER A 15 -23.18 23.49 -0.82
N VAL A 16 -23.49 22.64 0.13
CA VAL A 16 -24.11 23.09 1.37
C VAL A 16 -22.98 23.72 2.20
N GLN A 17 -22.94 25.04 2.25
CA GLN A 17 -22.11 25.74 3.24
C GLN A 17 -22.71 25.47 4.61
N ALA A 18 -22.09 24.60 5.38
CA ALA A 18 -22.39 24.47 6.79
C ALA A 18 -21.53 25.48 7.55
N GLU A 19 -22.16 26.43 8.21
CA GLU A 19 -21.47 27.25 9.19
C GLU A 19 -20.99 26.35 10.32
N SER A 20 -19.68 26.26 10.52
CA SER A 20 -19.12 25.56 11.66
C SER A 20 -19.50 26.31 12.94
N ARG A 21 -19.61 25.63 14.08
CA ARG A 21 -19.83 26.24 15.40
C ARG A 21 -18.75 27.30 15.76
N LEU A 22 -17.68 27.34 15.02
CA LEU A 22 -16.57 28.30 15.16
C LEU A 22 -16.67 29.46 14.16
N GLY A 23 -17.74 29.57 13.34
CA GLY A 23 -17.90 30.62 12.33
C GLY A 23 -16.95 30.52 11.14
N LEU A 24 -16.22 29.40 11.00
CA LEU A 24 -15.32 29.16 9.87
C LEU A 24 -16.11 28.57 8.70
N PRO A 25 -15.83 29.00 7.46
CA PRO A 25 -16.44 28.41 6.27
C PRO A 25 -16.03 26.93 6.18
N SER A 26 -17.01 26.05 6.05
CA SER A 26 -16.77 24.62 5.85
C SER A 26 -17.63 24.12 4.71
N ALA A 27 -17.15 23.08 4.03
CA ALA A 27 -17.88 22.39 2.98
C ALA A 27 -17.73 20.88 3.13
N TRP A 28 -18.75 20.16 2.76
CA TRP A 28 -18.73 18.71 2.68
C TRP A 28 -19.38 18.23 1.38
N GLY A 29 -19.03 17.02 0.95
CA GLY A 29 -19.61 16.45 -0.26
C GLY A 29 -19.37 14.94 -0.31
N CYS A 30 -19.96 14.30 -1.31
CA CYS A 30 -19.74 12.89 -1.63
C CYS A 30 -19.03 12.78 -2.98
N MET A 31 -17.99 11.98 -3.02
CA MET A 31 -17.31 11.60 -4.25
C MET A 31 -17.58 10.11 -4.53
N ARG A 32 -17.81 9.78 -5.80
CA ARG A 32 -17.90 8.39 -6.24
C ARG A 32 -16.62 8.02 -6.97
N GLU A 33 -15.94 7.00 -6.48
CA GLU A 33 -14.79 6.41 -7.15
C GLU A 33 -15.20 5.83 -8.51
N ILE A 34 -14.41 6.10 -9.54
CA ILE A 34 -14.56 5.58 -10.90
C ILE A 34 -13.47 4.57 -11.27
N SER A 35 -12.42 4.45 -10.47
CA SER A 35 -11.42 3.38 -10.60
C SER A 35 -12.08 2.01 -10.56
N ALA A 36 -11.54 1.06 -11.30
CA ALA A 36 -12.12 -0.28 -11.42
C ALA A 36 -11.94 -1.11 -10.15
N ASP A 37 -10.86 -0.88 -9.40
CA ASP A 37 -10.55 -1.57 -8.16
C ASP A 37 -10.69 -0.63 -6.96
N LYS A 38 -11.18 -1.20 -5.86
CA LYS A 38 -11.33 -0.52 -4.59
C LYS A 38 -10.16 -0.87 -3.67
N ASP A 39 -9.06 -0.18 -3.84
CA ASP A 39 -7.84 -0.36 -3.05
C ASP A 39 -7.16 0.98 -2.75
N THR A 40 -6.24 0.96 -1.77
CA THR A 40 -5.52 2.16 -1.32
C THR A 40 -4.82 2.90 -2.45
N VAL A 41 -4.18 2.18 -3.38
CA VAL A 41 -3.39 2.78 -4.45
C VAL A 41 -4.30 3.46 -5.47
N SER A 42 -5.32 2.73 -5.97
CA SER A 42 -6.28 3.25 -6.94
C SER A 42 -7.03 4.47 -6.40
N GLY A 43 -7.51 4.41 -5.17
CA GLY A 43 -8.24 5.53 -4.55
C GLY A 43 -7.36 6.78 -4.40
N HIS A 44 -6.11 6.64 -3.95
CA HIS A 44 -5.19 7.77 -3.82
C HIS A 44 -4.80 8.36 -5.16
N TRP A 45 -4.52 7.53 -6.18
CA TRP A 45 -4.21 8.03 -7.51
C TRP A 45 -5.39 8.77 -8.13
N GLU A 46 -6.60 8.27 -7.93
CA GLU A 46 -7.82 8.94 -8.39
C GLU A 46 -8.03 10.29 -7.71
N LEU A 47 -7.81 10.39 -6.38
CA LEU A 47 -7.81 11.67 -5.65
C LEU A 47 -6.81 12.68 -6.24
N ALA A 48 -5.68 12.18 -6.76
CA ALA A 48 -4.67 12.99 -7.44
C ALA A 48 -4.89 13.13 -8.95
N GLY A 49 -6.09 12.79 -9.46
CA GLY A 49 -6.49 13.01 -10.86
C GLY A 49 -6.07 11.90 -11.83
N LEU A 50 -5.67 10.72 -11.33
CA LEU A 50 -5.24 9.57 -12.15
C LEU A 50 -6.07 8.31 -11.83
N PRO A 51 -7.34 8.20 -12.27
CA PRO A 51 -8.16 7.03 -11.98
C PRO A 51 -7.65 5.78 -12.72
N ASN A 52 -7.63 4.65 -12.04
CA ASN A 52 -7.26 3.35 -12.60
C ASN A 52 -8.48 2.66 -13.22
N LEU A 53 -8.81 3.01 -14.47
CA LEU A 53 -9.98 2.47 -15.17
C LEU A 53 -9.83 1.02 -15.64
N LYS A 54 -8.59 0.48 -15.70
CA LYS A 54 -8.33 -0.90 -16.15
C LYS A 54 -8.36 -1.91 -15.02
N GLY A 55 -8.20 -1.45 -13.79
CA GLY A 55 -8.03 -2.29 -12.62
C GLY A 55 -6.67 -3.01 -12.57
N TRP A 56 -6.46 -3.73 -11.47
CA TRP A 56 -5.27 -4.53 -11.22
C TRP A 56 -5.50 -5.99 -11.60
N GLY A 57 -4.42 -6.70 -11.85
CA GLY A 57 -4.43 -8.15 -11.86
C GLY A 57 -4.53 -8.72 -10.43
N HIS A 58 -5.12 -9.88 -10.29
CA HIS A 58 -5.23 -10.58 -9.00
C HIS A 58 -4.79 -12.02 -9.17
N PHE A 59 -4.05 -12.52 -8.20
CA PHE A 59 -3.77 -13.94 -8.14
C PHE A 59 -4.99 -14.69 -7.59
N PRO A 60 -5.34 -15.84 -8.19
CA PRO A 60 -6.52 -16.59 -7.76
C PRO A 60 -6.35 -17.11 -6.32
N PRO A 61 -7.45 -17.22 -5.54
CA PRO A 61 -7.39 -17.80 -4.20
C PRO A 61 -7.15 -19.31 -4.20
N ALA A 62 -7.22 -19.96 -5.38
CA ALA A 62 -6.98 -21.38 -5.55
C ALA A 62 -5.50 -21.73 -5.35
N TYR A 63 -5.23 -22.98 -4.95
CA TYR A 63 -3.88 -23.52 -4.88
C TYR A 63 -3.52 -24.26 -6.18
N PRO A 64 -2.37 -23.99 -6.82
CA PRO A 64 -1.42 -22.90 -6.56
C PRO A 64 -1.97 -21.53 -7.03
N SER A 65 -1.75 -20.47 -6.24
CA SER A 65 -2.15 -19.11 -6.62
C SER A 65 -1.25 -18.50 -7.69
N PHE A 66 0.07 -18.77 -7.60
CA PHE A 66 1.03 -18.17 -8.50
C PHE A 66 1.37 -19.10 -9.67
N PRO A 67 1.44 -18.56 -10.91
CA PRO A 67 1.84 -19.33 -12.08
C PRO A 67 3.22 -19.96 -11.90
N ALA A 68 3.39 -21.21 -12.33
CA ALA A 68 4.64 -21.96 -12.18
C ALA A 68 5.84 -21.22 -12.82
N GLY A 69 5.65 -20.61 -13.99
CA GLY A 69 6.70 -19.85 -14.67
C GLY A 69 7.13 -18.59 -13.88
N LEU A 70 6.20 -17.92 -13.20
CA LEU A 70 6.50 -16.79 -12.33
C LEU A 70 7.38 -17.24 -11.15
N VAL A 71 6.96 -18.30 -10.46
CA VAL A 71 7.71 -18.85 -9.31
C VAL A 71 9.10 -19.33 -9.73
N ALA A 72 9.19 -20.08 -10.83
CA ALA A 72 10.47 -20.59 -11.34
C ALA A 72 11.44 -19.47 -11.73
N GLY A 73 10.94 -18.40 -12.38
CA GLY A 73 11.77 -17.24 -12.75
C GLY A 73 12.32 -16.52 -11.54
N ILE A 74 11.46 -16.23 -10.54
CA ILE A 74 11.89 -15.58 -9.30
C ILE A 74 12.91 -16.45 -8.56
N CYS A 75 12.65 -17.75 -8.41
CA CYS A 75 13.56 -18.68 -7.73
C CYS A 75 14.92 -18.75 -8.42
N ALA A 76 14.94 -18.84 -9.75
CA ALA A 76 16.18 -18.92 -10.52
C ALA A 76 17.04 -17.67 -10.34
N GLU A 77 16.45 -16.47 -10.42
CA GLU A 77 17.18 -15.22 -10.27
C GLU A 77 17.62 -14.97 -8.82
N ALA A 78 16.77 -15.31 -7.83
CA ALA A 78 17.06 -15.14 -6.42
C ALA A 78 17.94 -16.25 -5.80
N GLY A 79 18.31 -17.27 -6.57
CA GLY A 79 19.10 -18.43 -6.07
C GLY A 79 18.36 -19.20 -4.97
N LEU A 80 17.06 -19.48 -5.18
CA LEU A 80 16.21 -20.19 -4.23
C LEU A 80 15.90 -21.62 -4.72
N ASP A 81 15.91 -22.59 -3.81
CA ASP A 81 15.50 -23.97 -4.08
C ASP A 81 13.98 -24.16 -4.15
N GLY A 82 13.21 -23.08 -4.07
CA GLY A 82 11.75 -23.06 -4.13
C GLY A 82 11.13 -22.12 -3.12
N ILE A 83 9.81 -22.18 -3.01
CA ILE A 83 9.01 -21.38 -2.09
C ILE A 83 8.10 -22.26 -1.24
N LEU A 84 7.60 -21.72 -0.14
CA LEU A 84 6.51 -22.27 0.65
C LEU A 84 5.21 -21.48 0.41
N GLY A 85 4.07 -22.07 0.76
CA GLY A 85 2.76 -21.45 0.67
C GLY A 85 2.14 -21.53 -0.71
N ASN A 86 2.36 -20.55 -1.58
CA ASN A 86 1.75 -20.42 -2.93
C ASN A 86 0.21 -20.47 -2.89
N LYS A 87 -0.40 -19.78 -1.92
CA LYS A 87 -1.85 -19.76 -1.69
C LYS A 87 -2.35 -18.42 -1.16
N ALA A 88 -3.65 -18.20 -1.25
CA ALA A 88 -4.29 -17.10 -0.52
C ALA A 88 -4.33 -17.44 0.98
N ALA A 89 -3.91 -16.51 1.83
CA ALA A 89 -3.89 -16.72 3.28
C ALA A 89 -3.82 -15.41 4.07
N SER A 90 -4.26 -15.46 5.34
CA SER A 90 -3.89 -14.44 6.32
C SER A 90 -2.41 -14.58 6.65
N GLY A 91 -1.67 -13.47 6.58
CA GLY A 91 -0.25 -13.51 6.83
C GLY A 91 0.14 -13.80 8.28
N THR A 92 -0.74 -13.57 9.27
CA THR A 92 -0.50 -13.99 10.66
C THR A 92 -0.68 -15.50 10.82
N VAL A 93 -1.62 -16.10 10.08
CA VAL A 93 -1.87 -17.54 10.10
C VAL A 93 -0.75 -18.30 9.37
N ILE A 94 -0.39 -17.85 8.16
CA ILE A 94 0.56 -18.60 7.32
C ILE A 94 1.98 -18.64 7.91
N ILE A 95 2.41 -17.62 8.65
CA ILE A 95 3.70 -17.67 9.36
C ILE A 95 3.69 -18.68 10.51
N GLN A 96 2.55 -18.88 11.18
CA GLN A 96 2.43 -19.94 12.19
C GLN A 96 2.46 -21.33 11.56
N GLU A 97 1.85 -21.48 10.38
CA GLU A 97 1.76 -22.75 9.67
C GLU A 97 3.09 -23.18 9.06
N LEU A 98 3.83 -22.24 8.46
CA LEU A 98 5.00 -22.53 7.62
C LEU A 98 6.33 -21.97 8.17
N GLY A 99 6.31 -21.29 9.31
CA GLY A 99 7.49 -20.63 9.84
C GLY A 99 8.62 -21.59 10.26
N GLU A 100 8.29 -22.72 10.85
CA GLU A 100 9.29 -23.75 11.21
C GLU A 100 9.90 -24.39 9.96
N GLU A 101 9.10 -24.71 8.94
CA GLU A 101 9.59 -25.23 7.67
C GLU A 101 10.46 -24.20 6.93
N HIS A 102 10.05 -22.92 6.98
CA HIS A 102 10.85 -21.83 6.43
C HIS A 102 12.24 -21.76 7.08
N ILE A 103 12.32 -21.81 8.42
CA ILE A 103 13.61 -21.80 9.14
C ILE A 103 14.46 -23.01 8.78
N ALA A 104 13.85 -24.19 8.70
CA ALA A 104 14.56 -25.44 8.41
C ALA A 104 15.07 -25.52 6.96
N THR A 105 14.33 -24.96 5.98
CA THR A 105 14.63 -25.11 4.55
C THR A 105 15.24 -23.86 3.92
N GLY A 106 15.10 -22.69 4.55
CA GLY A 106 15.49 -21.41 3.96
C GLY A 106 14.55 -20.94 2.82
N LYS A 107 13.47 -21.66 2.53
CA LYS A 107 12.51 -21.29 1.47
C LYS A 107 11.57 -20.21 1.96
N PRO A 108 11.44 -19.05 1.27
CA PRO A 108 10.54 -17.99 1.67
C PRO A 108 9.07 -18.39 1.48
N ILE A 109 8.17 -17.78 2.25
CA ILE A 109 6.74 -18.06 2.22
C ILE A 109 6.07 -17.04 1.30
N PHE A 110 5.53 -17.51 0.15
CA PHE A 110 4.78 -16.70 -0.80
C PHE A 110 3.28 -16.91 -0.60
N TYR A 111 2.54 -15.81 -0.49
CA TYR A 111 1.09 -15.85 -0.35
C TYR A 111 0.44 -14.58 -0.92
N THR A 112 -0.85 -14.64 -1.18
CA THR A 112 -1.64 -13.50 -1.65
C THR A 112 -2.84 -13.27 -0.72
N SER A 113 -3.57 -12.19 -0.94
CA SER A 113 -4.84 -11.87 -0.29
C SER A 113 -5.90 -11.50 -1.32
N ALA A 114 -7.03 -10.93 -0.89
CA ALA A 114 -8.06 -10.45 -1.80
C ALA A 114 -7.59 -9.26 -2.66
N ASP A 115 -6.61 -8.49 -2.16
CA ASP A 115 -6.04 -7.36 -2.89
C ASP A 115 -5.07 -7.81 -3.98
N SER A 116 -4.75 -6.89 -4.90
CA SER A 116 -3.74 -7.10 -5.93
C SER A 116 -2.32 -7.09 -5.34
N ASN A 117 -1.89 -8.21 -4.79
CA ASN A 117 -0.57 -8.32 -4.18
C ASN A 117 0.07 -9.70 -4.31
N LEU A 118 1.40 -9.73 -4.17
CA LEU A 118 2.19 -10.88 -3.78
C LEU A 118 2.93 -10.51 -2.51
N GLN A 119 2.74 -11.28 -1.45
CA GLN A 119 3.38 -11.08 -0.17
C GLN A 119 4.44 -12.14 0.06
N ILE A 120 5.60 -11.72 0.54
CA ILE A 120 6.73 -12.62 0.82
C ILE A 120 7.08 -12.50 2.31
N ALA A 121 6.79 -13.55 3.06
CA ALA A 121 7.20 -13.62 4.46
C ALA A 121 8.50 -14.42 4.59
N ALA A 122 9.41 -13.90 5.42
CA ALA A 122 10.66 -14.56 5.75
C ALA A 122 11.12 -14.17 7.16
N HIS A 123 11.83 -15.09 7.83
CA HIS A 123 12.36 -14.85 9.16
C HIS A 123 13.51 -13.85 9.11
N GLN A 124 13.40 -12.79 9.91
CA GLN A 124 14.33 -11.67 9.87
C GLN A 124 15.79 -12.06 10.08
N GLU A 125 16.07 -13.01 10.95
CA GLU A 125 17.43 -13.42 11.30
C GLU A 125 17.91 -14.62 10.46
N HIS A 126 17.07 -15.66 10.28
CA HIS A 126 17.43 -16.86 9.54
C HIS A 126 17.54 -16.66 8.04
N PHE A 127 16.64 -15.89 7.45
CA PHE A 127 16.66 -15.57 6.02
C PHE A 127 17.48 -14.31 5.72
N GLY A 128 17.39 -13.33 6.61
CA GLY A 128 18.01 -12.02 6.48
C GLY A 128 17.06 -10.97 5.89
N LEU A 129 17.03 -9.80 6.53
CA LEU A 129 16.14 -8.70 6.15
C LEU A 129 16.48 -8.15 4.76
N GLU A 130 17.74 -7.87 4.50
CA GLU A 130 18.20 -7.35 3.20
C GLU A 130 17.93 -8.35 2.05
N ARG A 131 18.18 -9.63 2.30
CA ARG A 131 17.86 -10.68 1.32
C ARG A 131 16.36 -10.75 1.00
N LEU A 132 15.49 -10.54 2.00
CA LEU A 132 14.04 -10.44 1.78
C LEU A 132 13.69 -9.24 0.89
N TYR A 133 14.32 -8.10 1.11
CA TYR A 133 14.08 -6.91 0.31
C TYR A 133 14.57 -7.08 -1.14
N GLU A 134 15.74 -7.66 -1.35
CA GLU A 134 16.24 -8.02 -2.68
C GLU A 134 15.29 -8.98 -3.40
N LEU A 135 14.81 -10.00 -2.70
CA LEU A 135 13.82 -10.95 -3.24
C LEU A 135 12.52 -10.25 -3.66
N CYS A 136 12.04 -9.29 -2.85
CA CYS A 136 10.86 -8.52 -3.21
C CYS A 136 11.08 -7.62 -4.44
N GLN A 137 12.27 -7.05 -4.61
CA GLN A 137 12.62 -6.29 -5.81
C GLN A 137 12.70 -7.19 -7.06
N ILE A 138 13.23 -8.39 -6.93
CA ILE A 138 13.21 -9.39 -8.01
C ILE A 138 11.74 -9.72 -8.35
N ALA A 139 10.94 -10.10 -7.37
CA ALA A 139 9.54 -10.44 -7.55
C ALA A 139 8.75 -9.30 -8.21
N TYR A 140 9.03 -8.04 -7.83
CA TYR A 140 8.39 -6.86 -8.41
C TYR A 140 8.59 -6.79 -9.94
N ARG A 141 9.77 -7.10 -10.45
CA ARG A 141 10.01 -7.13 -11.90
C ARG A 141 9.22 -8.24 -12.60
N TYR A 142 9.13 -9.42 -11.98
CA TYR A 142 8.45 -10.56 -12.55
C TYR A 142 6.92 -10.46 -12.56
N VAL A 143 6.33 -9.68 -11.66
CA VAL A 143 4.87 -9.52 -11.61
C VAL A 143 4.33 -8.44 -12.55
N GLN A 144 5.19 -7.63 -13.18
CA GLN A 144 4.76 -6.56 -14.09
C GLN A 144 3.82 -7.06 -15.21
N PRO A 145 4.08 -8.21 -15.88
CA PRO A 145 3.18 -8.72 -16.91
C PRO A 145 1.79 -9.12 -16.37
N TYR A 146 1.67 -9.34 -15.07
CA TYR A 146 0.42 -9.72 -14.40
C TYR A 146 -0.35 -8.51 -13.86
N ASN A 147 0.17 -7.29 -14.02
CA ASN A 147 -0.42 -6.03 -13.55
C ASN A 147 -0.76 -6.07 -12.04
N ILE A 148 0.15 -6.58 -11.24
CA ILE A 148 0.00 -6.67 -9.77
C ILE A 148 0.37 -5.34 -9.13
N GLY A 149 -0.51 -4.81 -8.29
CA GLY A 149 -0.35 -3.49 -7.69
C GLY A 149 0.76 -3.39 -6.64
N ARG A 150 1.05 -4.46 -5.88
CA ARG A 150 2.05 -4.42 -4.80
C ARG A 150 2.78 -5.74 -4.57
N ILE A 151 4.09 -5.62 -4.25
CA ILE A 151 4.85 -6.67 -3.58
C ILE A 151 5.08 -6.23 -2.14
N ILE A 152 4.86 -7.11 -1.17
CA ILE A 152 4.96 -6.76 0.24
C ILE A 152 5.98 -7.67 0.93
N ALA A 153 7.05 -7.09 1.43
CA ALA A 153 7.97 -7.77 2.34
C ALA A 153 7.36 -7.87 3.74
N ARG A 154 7.27 -9.08 4.27
CA ARG A 154 6.67 -9.39 5.58
C ARG A 154 7.67 -10.10 6.48
N PRO A 155 8.66 -9.39 7.04
CA PRO A 155 9.60 -9.99 7.98
C PRO A 155 8.90 -10.39 9.28
N PHE A 156 9.33 -11.52 9.84
CA PHE A 156 8.84 -12.01 11.12
C PHE A 156 9.97 -12.58 11.97
N ILE A 157 9.72 -12.76 13.26
CA ILE A 157 10.62 -13.37 14.25
C ILE A 157 9.86 -14.43 15.04
N GLY A 158 10.58 -15.25 15.79
CA GLY A 158 10.06 -16.35 16.60
C GLY A 158 10.75 -17.67 16.24
N GLU A 159 10.59 -18.70 17.06
CA GLU A 159 11.31 -19.97 16.87
C GLU A 159 10.40 -21.14 16.54
N LYS A 160 9.13 -21.07 16.94
CA LYS A 160 8.17 -22.15 16.78
C LYS A 160 6.75 -21.63 16.57
N ALA A 161 5.87 -22.49 16.07
CA ALA A 161 4.45 -22.20 15.94
C ALA A 161 3.85 -21.64 17.25
N GLY A 162 3.05 -20.60 17.15
CA GLY A 162 2.52 -19.84 18.28
C GLY A 162 3.42 -18.70 18.79
N SER A 163 4.72 -18.67 18.43
CA SER A 163 5.62 -17.58 18.79
C SER A 163 5.97 -16.63 17.65
N PHE A 164 5.63 -16.99 16.40
CA PHE A 164 5.95 -16.15 15.26
C PHE A 164 5.15 -14.84 15.27
N THR A 165 5.86 -13.73 15.19
CA THR A 165 5.28 -12.38 15.16
C THR A 165 5.89 -11.56 14.03
N ARG A 166 5.07 -10.75 13.36
CA ARG A 166 5.53 -9.81 12.34
C ARG A 166 6.33 -8.70 13.00
N THR A 167 7.37 -8.24 12.32
CA THR A 167 8.16 -7.09 12.77
C THR A 167 7.70 -5.80 12.09
N LYS A 168 8.16 -4.67 12.61
CA LYS A 168 7.90 -3.34 12.04
C LYS A 168 8.61 -3.06 10.70
N PHE A 169 9.48 -3.95 10.26
CA PHE A 169 10.30 -3.79 9.05
C PHE A 169 9.58 -4.25 7.78
N ARG A 170 8.25 -4.14 7.76
CA ARG A 170 7.47 -4.27 6.54
C ARG A 170 7.94 -3.24 5.51
N ARG A 171 8.00 -3.65 4.24
CA ARG A 171 8.25 -2.76 3.11
C ARG A 171 7.32 -3.11 1.95
N ASP A 172 6.68 -2.11 1.39
CA ASP A 172 5.80 -2.24 0.24
C ASP A 172 6.52 -1.72 -1.01
N TYR A 173 6.48 -2.51 -2.08
CA TYR A 173 6.94 -2.13 -3.41
C TYR A 173 5.70 -1.96 -4.27
N THR A 174 5.23 -0.73 -4.36
CA THR A 174 3.99 -0.36 -5.05
C THR A 174 4.27 -0.08 -6.53
N ALA A 175 3.32 -0.42 -7.40
CA ALA A 175 3.36 -0.03 -8.79
C ALA A 175 3.46 1.50 -8.90
N GLN A 176 4.24 1.96 -9.89
CA GLN A 176 4.34 3.39 -10.14
C GLN A 176 3.07 3.91 -10.83
N PRO A 177 2.63 5.14 -10.53
CA PRO A 177 1.58 5.79 -11.29
C PRO A 177 1.85 5.74 -12.79
N PHE A 178 0.88 5.26 -13.57
CA PHE A 178 1.02 5.09 -15.03
C PHE A 178 0.92 6.40 -15.82
N GLY A 179 0.65 7.50 -15.15
CA GLY A 179 0.56 8.85 -15.72
C GLY A 179 0.93 9.92 -14.68
N ASP A 180 0.83 11.18 -15.08
CA ASP A 180 1.11 12.29 -14.17
C ASP A 180 -0.05 12.53 -13.23
N THR A 181 0.26 12.57 -11.96
CA THR A 181 -0.66 12.91 -10.86
C THR A 181 -0.62 14.41 -10.56
N LEU A 182 -1.51 14.88 -9.70
CA LEU A 182 -1.44 16.25 -9.14
C LEU A 182 -0.05 16.51 -8.52
N LEU A 183 0.52 15.51 -7.85
CA LEU A 183 1.83 15.62 -7.20
C LEU A 183 2.94 15.92 -8.23
N ASP A 184 2.93 15.19 -9.35
CA ASP A 184 3.90 15.40 -10.44
C ASP A 184 3.78 16.81 -11.02
N ARG A 185 2.56 17.26 -11.24
CA ARG A 185 2.28 18.58 -11.82
C ARG A 185 2.69 19.73 -10.89
N LEU A 186 2.46 19.58 -9.59
CA LEU A 186 2.91 20.56 -8.60
C LEU A 186 4.43 20.65 -8.55
N LYS A 187 5.10 19.49 -8.47
CA LYS A 187 6.57 19.42 -8.51
C LYS A 187 7.14 20.04 -9.79
N ALA A 188 6.56 19.72 -10.94
CA ALA A 188 6.97 20.32 -12.22
C ALA A 188 6.74 21.83 -12.29
N ALA A 189 5.75 22.37 -11.57
CA ALA A 189 5.50 23.78 -11.42
C ALA A 189 6.39 24.47 -10.34
N GLY A 190 7.38 23.77 -9.79
CA GLY A 190 8.28 24.27 -8.76
C GLY A 190 7.60 24.47 -7.39
N ARG A 191 6.56 23.68 -7.11
CA ARG A 191 5.85 23.68 -5.83
C ARG A 191 6.31 22.50 -4.98
N ASP A 192 6.28 22.69 -3.66
CA ASP A 192 6.63 21.63 -2.74
C ASP A 192 5.44 20.71 -2.46
N VAL A 193 5.74 19.41 -2.34
CA VAL A 193 4.80 18.35 -2.03
C VAL A 193 5.34 17.58 -0.84
N PHE A 194 4.70 17.77 0.30
CA PHE A 194 5.00 17.08 1.57
C PHE A 194 4.15 15.81 1.66
N ALA A 195 4.78 14.65 1.64
CA ALA A 195 4.14 13.35 1.82
C ALA A 195 4.36 12.87 3.25
N ILE A 196 3.27 12.73 4.03
CA ILE A 196 3.33 12.35 5.44
C ILE A 196 2.74 10.96 5.63
N GLY A 197 3.47 10.09 6.32
CA GLY A 197 3.08 8.69 6.55
C GLY A 197 3.18 7.84 5.29
N ALA A 198 2.13 7.09 4.95
CA ALA A 198 2.12 6.12 3.84
C ALA A 198 2.05 6.74 2.43
N ILE A 199 1.82 8.05 2.31
CA ILE A 199 1.65 8.72 1.00
C ILE A 199 2.84 8.48 0.08
N ASN A 200 4.05 8.53 0.62
CA ASN A 200 5.26 8.31 -0.16
C ASN A 200 5.29 6.94 -0.86
N ASP A 201 4.98 5.88 -0.11
CA ASP A 201 4.94 4.52 -0.63
C ASP A 201 3.78 4.32 -1.62
N ILE A 202 2.63 4.95 -1.40
CA ILE A 202 1.44 4.86 -2.27
C ILE A 202 1.73 5.43 -3.66
N TYR A 203 2.52 6.50 -3.74
CA TYR A 203 2.93 7.12 -5.00
C TYR A 203 4.29 6.63 -5.51
N ALA A 204 4.87 5.59 -4.89
CA ALA A 204 6.19 5.03 -5.23
C ALA A 204 7.27 6.13 -5.34
N HIS A 205 7.28 7.06 -4.39
CA HIS A 205 8.18 8.21 -4.26
C HIS A 205 8.07 9.25 -5.39
N ARG A 206 7.06 9.12 -6.24
CA ARG A 206 6.90 9.97 -7.41
C ARG A 206 6.14 11.26 -7.10
N GLY A 207 6.60 12.37 -7.64
CA GLY A 207 5.95 13.69 -7.48
C GLY A 207 6.14 14.35 -6.11
N ILE A 208 6.96 13.77 -5.21
CA ILE A 208 7.17 14.21 -3.84
C ILE A 208 8.47 15.00 -3.73
N THR A 209 8.49 16.08 -2.94
CA THR A 209 9.68 16.89 -2.64
C THR A 209 10.18 16.68 -1.22
N GLU A 210 9.29 16.37 -0.28
CA GLU A 210 9.61 16.17 1.14
C GLU A 210 8.89 14.93 1.66
N GLU A 211 9.63 13.99 2.25
CA GLU A 211 9.11 12.77 2.85
C GLU A 211 9.17 12.86 4.37
N ILE A 212 8.02 12.71 5.04
CA ILE A 212 7.92 12.77 6.49
C ILE A 212 7.37 11.45 7.00
N HIS A 213 8.22 10.66 7.64
CA HIS A 213 7.83 9.37 8.20
C HIS A 213 7.18 9.52 9.56
N GLY A 214 6.12 8.77 9.79
CA GLY A 214 5.41 8.68 11.06
C GLY A 214 4.34 7.60 11.00
N ALA A 215 3.84 7.17 12.16
CA ALA A 215 2.83 6.13 12.27
C ALA A 215 1.89 6.39 13.46
N GLY A 216 0.61 6.02 13.27
CA GLY A 216 -0.44 6.27 14.26
C GLY A 216 -0.97 7.70 14.25
N LEU A 217 -2.22 7.84 14.68
CA LEU A 217 -2.99 9.07 14.52
C LEU A 217 -2.33 10.29 15.15
N GLU A 218 -1.85 10.16 16.39
CA GLU A 218 -1.28 11.29 17.14
C GLU A 218 0.01 11.82 16.50
N GLU A 219 0.92 10.92 16.11
CA GLU A 219 2.17 11.31 15.46
C GLU A 219 1.93 11.96 14.09
N LEU A 220 1.10 11.32 13.25
CA LEU A 220 0.74 11.85 11.94
C LEU A 220 0.06 13.22 12.04
N TRP A 221 -0.80 13.41 13.04
CA TRP A 221 -1.44 14.70 13.30
C TRP A 221 -0.42 15.79 13.63
N ASN A 222 0.49 15.49 14.57
CA ASN A 222 1.53 16.44 14.98
C ASN A 222 2.48 16.81 13.85
N LEU A 223 2.87 15.82 13.03
CA LEU A 223 3.70 16.03 11.83
C LEU A 223 2.98 16.89 10.80
N THR A 224 1.68 16.64 10.58
CA THR A 224 0.86 17.47 9.67
C THR A 224 0.77 18.91 10.14
N LEU A 225 0.52 19.15 11.44
CA LEU A 225 0.53 20.50 12.01
C LEU A 225 1.91 21.17 11.92
N GLY A 226 2.97 20.39 12.07
CA GLY A 226 4.36 20.87 11.88
C GLY A 226 4.57 21.35 10.45
N ALA A 227 4.22 20.53 9.48
CA ALA A 227 4.33 20.87 8.06
C ALA A 227 3.49 22.10 7.69
N LEU A 228 2.26 22.22 8.20
CA LEU A 228 1.40 23.40 7.99
C LEU A 228 2.01 24.71 8.47
N ARG A 229 2.90 24.67 9.47
CA ARG A 229 3.56 25.87 10.02
C ARG A 229 4.83 26.24 9.27
N THR A 230 5.46 25.29 8.59
CA THR A 230 6.81 25.47 8.03
C THR A 230 6.87 25.37 6.51
N ALA A 231 5.86 24.75 5.88
CA ALA A 231 5.81 24.59 4.43
C ALA A 231 5.72 25.98 3.75
N PRO A 232 6.44 26.18 2.64
CA PRO A 232 6.31 27.37 1.82
C PRO A 232 4.89 27.57 1.29
N ASP A 233 4.55 28.83 0.99
CA ASP A 233 3.26 29.16 0.36
C ASP A 233 3.05 28.39 -0.94
N ASN A 234 1.82 27.93 -1.18
CA ASN A 234 1.41 27.13 -2.33
C ASN A 234 2.01 25.71 -2.38
N SER A 235 2.42 25.16 -1.25
CA SER A 235 2.78 23.74 -1.09
C SER A 235 1.54 22.86 -0.97
N LEU A 236 1.67 21.59 -1.32
CA LEU A 236 0.71 20.55 -0.98
C LEU A 236 1.20 19.77 0.24
N ILE A 237 0.37 19.66 1.27
CA ILE A 237 0.61 18.77 2.41
C ILE A 237 -0.41 17.64 2.31
N PHE A 238 0.10 16.41 2.13
CA PHE A 238 -0.73 15.23 1.94
C PHE A 238 -0.43 14.20 3.03
N THR A 239 -1.43 13.91 3.85
CA THR A 239 -1.34 12.94 4.95
C THR A 239 -2.42 11.88 4.82
N ASN A 240 -2.09 10.62 5.06
CA ASN A 240 -3.05 9.53 5.19
C ASN A 240 -3.19 9.11 6.65
N PHE A 241 -4.37 9.32 7.24
CA PHE A 241 -4.70 8.90 8.60
C PHE A 241 -5.34 7.50 8.59
N GLU A 242 -4.52 6.46 8.61
CA GLU A 242 -4.94 5.06 8.45
C GLU A 242 -5.85 4.56 9.57
N ASP A 243 -5.76 5.15 10.76
CA ASP A 243 -6.55 4.73 11.93
C ASP A 243 -8.07 4.84 11.70
N PHE A 244 -8.52 5.77 10.86
CA PHE A 244 -9.94 5.89 10.52
C PHE A 244 -10.48 4.72 9.68
N ASP A 245 -9.63 4.02 8.95
CA ASP A 245 -9.98 2.81 8.22
C ASP A 245 -9.80 1.55 9.07
N MET A 246 -8.78 1.53 9.93
CA MET A 246 -8.38 0.34 10.69
C MET A 246 -9.17 0.13 11.99
N LEU A 247 -9.69 1.20 12.60
CA LEU A 247 -10.28 1.17 13.94
C LEU A 247 -11.80 1.42 13.96
N TRP A 248 -12.38 1.89 12.87
CA TRP A 248 -13.79 2.27 12.73
C TRP A 248 -14.42 1.64 11.48
#